data_f02cc8f48742a8c25e248733d8c3f9c8
#
_entry.id   f02cc8f48742a8c25e248733d8c3f9c8
#
_cell.length_a   1.000
_cell.length_b   1.000
_cell.length_c   1.000
_cell.angle_alpha   90.00
_cell.angle_beta   90.00
_cell.angle_gamma   90.00
#
_symmetry.space_group_name_H-M   'P 1'
#
loop_
_entity.id
_entity.type
_entity.pdbx_description
1 polymer ?
#
loop_
_entity_poly.entity_id
_entity_poly.type
_entity_poly.pdbx_seq_one_letter_code
_entity_poly.pdbx_strand_id
1 'polypeptide(L)'
;FFLQKAKMLNMKKLQRYDLYAPAASKIKEKNYSYNQSVKLVFESLGKFSSTLEEFARKVFNENHIDSSVRPGKRDGAFCSTLTPKITPYVLVNFTGKSRDVFTLAHELGHAVHSQAAQDRSILVQDAPLPLAETASTFSELLLYDNLSDKISDDQKKIMLAEKIDDLYATILRQSFFTIFEIDAHNQISNGTTIDEISKTYLQNLKEQFGNSVNLSEDFGIEWSCIPHFYH
;
A
#
# COMPACT_ATOMS: atom_id res chain seq x y z
N PHE A 1 -7.40 0.91 16.98
CA PHE A 1 -7.90 0.37 15.71
C PHE A 1 -8.26 -1.12 15.81
N PHE A 2 -7.34 -2.02 16.18
CA PHE A 2 -7.58 -3.47 16.19
C PHE A 2 -8.75 -3.91 17.08
N LEU A 3 -8.99 -3.25 18.22
CA LEU A 3 -10.17 -3.50 19.05
C LEU A 3 -11.48 -3.14 18.32
N GLN A 4 -11.48 -2.11 17.49
CA GLN A 4 -12.66 -1.76 16.67
C GLN A 4 -12.83 -2.74 15.52
N LYS A 5 -11.75 -3.12 14.85
CA LYS A 5 -11.78 -4.15 13.80
C LYS A 5 -12.31 -5.48 14.35
N ALA A 6 -11.86 -5.90 15.53
CA ALA A 6 -12.40 -7.09 16.20
C ALA A 6 -13.93 -7.01 16.37
N LYS A 7 -14.45 -5.85 16.80
CA LYS A 7 -15.92 -5.65 16.91
C LYS A 7 -16.63 -5.73 15.56
N MET A 8 -16.05 -5.17 14.48
CA MET A 8 -16.62 -5.27 13.13
C MET A 8 -16.69 -6.72 12.65
N LEU A 9 -15.72 -7.56 13.05
CA LEU A 9 -15.67 -8.99 12.75
C LEU A 9 -16.45 -9.86 13.74
N ASN A 10 -17.17 -9.29 14.72
CA ASN A 10 -17.86 -9.98 15.81
C ASN A 10 -16.92 -10.88 16.64
N MET A 11 -15.68 -10.47 16.83
CA MET A 11 -14.68 -11.15 17.63
C MET A 11 -14.43 -10.40 18.94
N LYS A 12 -14.10 -11.14 20.01
CA LYS A 12 -13.68 -10.51 21.27
C LYS A 12 -12.34 -9.82 21.14
N LYS A 13 -11.42 -10.44 20.41
CA LYS A 13 -10.06 -9.99 20.15
C LYS A 13 -9.53 -10.66 18.90
N LEU A 14 -8.77 -9.95 18.06
CA LEU A 14 -8.12 -10.51 16.87
C LEU A 14 -6.99 -11.46 17.28
N GLN A 15 -6.80 -12.50 16.51
CA GLN A 15 -5.54 -13.25 16.47
C GLN A 15 -4.57 -12.55 15.50
N ARG A 16 -3.28 -12.81 15.60
CA ARG A 16 -2.28 -12.25 14.70
C ARG A 16 -2.59 -12.51 13.22
N TYR A 17 -3.12 -13.68 12.90
CA TYR A 17 -3.50 -14.07 11.54
C TYR A 17 -4.80 -13.43 11.03
N ASP A 18 -5.61 -12.81 11.90
CA ASP A 18 -6.84 -12.11 11.51
C ASP A 18 -6.62 -10.64 11.11
N LEU A 19 -5.39 -10.11 11.23
CA LEU A 19 -5.12 -8.68 11.06
C LEU A 19 -5.60 -8.13 9.72
N TYR A 20 -5.43 -8.91 8.67
CA TYR A 20 -5.82 -8.54 7.30
C TYR A 20 -7.14 -9.18 6.85
N ALA A 21 -7.93 -9.72 7.80
CA ALA A 21 -9.26 -10.22 7.48
C ALA A 21 -10.15 -9.06 6.99
N PRO A 22 -10.90 -9.26 5.88
CA PRO A 22 -11.77 -8.23 5.34
C PRO A 22 -12.82 -7.80 6.38
N ALA A 23 -12.91 -6.50 6.65
CA ALA A 23 -13.87 -5.95 7.61
C ALA A 23 -15.34 -6.13 7.19
N ALA A 24 -15.60 -6.54 5.96
CA ALA A 24 -16.91 -6.66 5.35
C ALA A 24 -17.24 -8.08 4.90
N SER A 25 -17.64 -8.95 5.82
CA SER A 25 -18.15 -10.27 5.41
C SER A 25 -19.60 -10.27 4.85
N LYS A 26 -20.36 -9.19 4.99
CA LYS A 26 -21.80 -9.11 4.65
C LYS A 26 -22.19 -8.03 3.63
N ILE A 27 -21.31 -7.10 3.29
CA ILE A 27 -21.60 -6.05 2.33
C ILE A 27 -21.01 -6.43 0.98
N LYS A 28 -21.85 -6.47 -0.05
CA LYS A 28 -21.39 -6.79 -1.40
C LYS A 28 -20.38 -5.74 -1.85
N GLU A 29 -19.16 -6.18 -2.09
CA GLU A 29 -18.10 -5.33 -2.65
C GLU A 29 -18.56 -4.75 -3.99
N LYS A 30 -18.35 -3.46 -4.19
CA LYS A 30 -18.70 -2.80 -5.44
C LYS A 30 -17.64 -3.13 -6.49
N ASN A 31 -18.08 -3.64 -7.62
CA ASN A 31 -17.21 -3.85 -8.76
C ASN A 31 -17.15 -2.58 -9.62
N TYR A 32 -15.97 -2.26 -10.10
CA TYR A 32 -15.70 -1.13 -10.97
C TYR A 32 -15.22 -1.64 -12.35
N SER A 33 -15.76 -1.10 -13.43
CA SER A 33 -15.14 -1.32 -14.73
C SER A 33 -13.83 -0.52 -14.82
N TYR A 34 -12.90 -0.98 -15.67
CA TYR A 34 -11.64 -0.28 -15.88
C TYR A 34 -11.83 1.19 -16.27
N ASN A 35 -12.72 1.47 -17.23
CA ASN A 35 -13.01 2.83 -17.68
C ASN A 35 -13.62 3.72 -16.57
N GLN A 36 -14.46 3.14 -15.70
CA GLN A 36 -14.98 3.87 -14.53
C GLN A 36 -13.85 4.22 -13.56
N SER A 37 -12.94 3.29 -13.32
CA SER A 37 -11.81 3.50 -12.42
C SER A 37 -10.85 4.57 -12.93
N VAL A 38 -10.51 4.52 -14.21
CA VAL A 38 -9.69 5.55 -14.87
C VAL A 38 -10.33 6.93 -14.74
N LYS A 39 -11.65 7.02 -15.01
CA LYS A 39 -12.39 8.28 -14.85
C LYS A 39 -12.36 8.79 -13.43
N LEU A 40 -12.57 7.92 -12.44
CA LEU A 40 -12.51 8.29 -11.02
C LEU A 40 -11.17 8.84 -10.60
N VAL A 41 -10.07 8.20 -11.04
CA VAL A 41 -8.71 8.66 -10.73
C VAL A 41 -8.44 10.02 -11.39
N PHE A 42 -8.79 10.21 -12.66
CA PHE A 42 -8.63 11.50 -13.32
C PHE A 42 -9.44 12.62 -12.66
N GLU A 43 -10.72 12.34 -12.32
CA GLU A 43 -11.55 13.30 -11.59
C GLU A 43 -10.93 13.67 -10.23
N SER A 44 -10.34 12.69 -9.53
CA SER A 44 -9.72 12.92 -8.22
C SER A 44 -8.49 13.82 -8.32
N LEU A 45 -7.61 13.53 -9.28
CA LEU A 45 -6.43 14.36 -9.56
C LEU A 45 -6.83 15.75 -10.06
N GLY A 46 -7.78 15.82 -11.00
CA GLY A 46 -8.22 17.09 -11.62
C GLY A 46 -8.93 18.03 -10.67
N LYS A 47 -9.67 17.50 -9.68
CA LYS A 47 -10.25 18.34 -8.60
C LYS A 47 -9.19 19.05 -7.77
N PHE A 48 -8.02 18.46 -7.63
CA PHE A 48 -6.89 19.05 -6.92
C PHE A 48 -6.02 19.90 -7.85
N SER A 49 -5.67 19.39 -9.03
CA SER A 49 -4.81 20.09 -10.00
C SER A 49 -5.01 19.54 -11.42
N SER A 50 -5.34 20.42 -12.36
CA SER A 50 -5.42 20.07 -13.79
C SER A 50 -4.09 19.53 -14.34
N THR A 51 -2.97 20.06 -13.87
CA THR A 51 -1.63 19.58 -14.27
C THR A 51 -1.39 18.13 -13.88
N LEU A 52 -1.82 17.70 -12.66
CA LEU A 52 -1.68 16.31 -12.23
C LEU A 52 -2.57 15.37 -13.08
N GLU A 53 -3.78 15.83 -13.41
CA GLU A 53 -4.65 15.09 -14.32
C GLU A 53 -4.04 14.95 -15.72
N GLU A 54 -3.46 16.02 -16.27
CA GLU A 54 -2.78 16.01 -17.58
C GLU A 54 -1.61 15.02 -17.59
N PHE A 55 -0.79 14.98 -16.55
CA PHE A 55 0.30 14.02 -16.42
C PHE A 55 -0.22 12.57 -16.37
N ALA A 56 -1.27 12.31 -15.60
CA ALA A 56 -1.88 10.98 -15.57
C ALA A 56 -2.48 10.61 -16.93
N ARG A 57 -3.18 11.52 -17.61
CA ARG A 57 -3.75 11.28 -18.96
C ARG A 57 -2.68 10.99 -20.01
N LYS A 58 -1.51 11.58 -19.90
CA LYS A 58 -0.39 11.36 -20.81
C LYS A 58 0.04 9.89 -20.85
N VAL A 59 0.07 9.22 -19.69
CA VAL A 59 0.36 7.78 -19.59
C VAL A 59 -0.58 6.95 -20.46
N PHE A 60 -1.87 7.30 -20.47
CA PHE A 60 -2.87 6.60 -21.29
C PHE A 60 -2.79 6.98 -22.78
N ASN A 61 -2.60 8.25 -23.08
CA ASN A 61 -2.52 8.75 -24.46
C ASN A 61 -1.32 8.15 -25.22
N GLU A 62 -0.23 7.86 -24.50
CA GLU A 62 0.96 7.23 -25.05
C GLU A 62 0.94 5.69 -24.96
N ASN A 63 -0.17 5.09 -24.48
CA ASN A 63 -0.32 3.64 -24.27
C ASN A 63 0.75 3.05 -23.34
N HIS A 64 1.20 3.80 -22.34
CA HIS A 64 2.21 3.38 -21.38
C HIS A 64 1.59 2.69 -20.14
N ILE A 65 0.41 2.10 -20.27
CA ILE A 65 -0.24 1.37 -19.19
C ILE A 65 -0.65 -0.04 -19.63
N ASP A 66 -0.26 -1.03 -18.85
CA ASP A 66 -0.65 -2.44 -18.98
C ASP A 66 -1.52 -2.85 -17.80
N SER A 67 -2.85 -2.99 -18.03
CA SER A 67 -3.82 -3.26 -16.96
C SER A 67 -4.46 -4.65 -17.00
N SER A 68 -4.33 -5.38 -18.12
CA SER A 68 -5.02 -6.67 -18.29
C SER A 68 -4.35 -7.79 -17.50
N VAL A 69 -5.14 -8.65 -16.86
CA VAL A 69 -4.67 -9.89 -16.25
C VAL A 69 -4.51 -10.95 -17.33
N ARG A 70 -3.34 -11.61 -17.38
CA ARG A 70 -3.05 -12.69 -18.33
C ARG A 70 -1.95 -13.63 -17.83
N PRO A 71 -1.90 -14.89 -18.31
CA PRO A 71 -0.81 -15.81 -17.95
C PRO A 71 0.57 -15.23 -18.31
N GLY A 72 1.55 -15.43 -17.44
CA GLY A 72 2.92 -14.99 -17.64
C GLY A 72 3.18 -13.51 -17.36
N LYS A 73 2.15 -12.72 -17.01
CA LYS A 73 2.32 -11.35 -16.54
C LYS A 73 2.81 -11.36 -15.10
N ARG A 74 3.72 -10.43 -14.77
CA ARG A 74 4.23 -10.22 -13.42
C ARG A 74 3.09 -9.84 -12.47
N ASP A 75 3.09 -10.42 -11.27
CA ASP A 75 2.16 -10.06 -10.20
C ASP A 75 2.45 -8.66 -9.62
N GLY A 76 1.46 -8.13 -8.89
CA GLY A 76 1.55 -6.83 -8.26
C GLY A 76 1.27 -5.68 -9.23
N ALA A 77 1.80 -4.51 -8.90
CA ALA A 77 1.74 -3.29 -9.69
C ALA A 77 3.07 -2.54 -9.53
N PHE A 78 3.42 -1.73 -10.51
CA PHE A 78 4.56 -0.82 -10.43
C PHE A 78 4.49 0.28 -11.48
N CYS A 79 5.13 1.40 -11.17
CA CYS A 79 5.47 2.45 -12.12
C CYS A 79 6.98 2.39 -12.40
N SER A 80 7.36 2.44 -13.68
CA SER A 80 8.76 2.42 -14.11
C SER A 80 9.11 3.70 -14.85
N THR A 81 10.02 4.46 -14.29
CA THR A 81 10.62 5.66 -14.89
C THR A 81 11.95 5.30 -15.52
N LEU A 82 12.13 5.58 -16.81
CA LEU A 82 13.36 5.27 -17.52
C LEU A 82 14.29 6.50 -17.63
N THR A 83 13.72 7.61 -18.06
CA THR A 83 14.45 8.88 -18.20
C THR A 83 13.47 10.05 -18.02
N PRO A 84 13.96 11.27 -17.73
CA PRO A 84 13.09 12.45 -17.60
C PRO A 84 12.24 12.76 -18.84
N LYS A 85 12.69 12.33 -20.02
CA LYS A 85 12.05 12.66 -21.30
C LYS A 85 11.00 11.63 -21.76
N ILE A 86 10.93 10.50 -21.11
CA ILE A 86 9.98 9.42 -21.47
C ILE A 86 8.91 9.35 -20.39
N THR A 87 7.66 9.42 -20.82
CA THR A 87 6.52 9.19 -19.91
C THR A 87 6.65 7.83 -19.24
N PRO A 88 6.49 7.72 -17.92
CA PRO A 88 6.63 6.47 -17.20
C PRO A 88 5.69 5.37 -17.70
N TYR A 89 6.11 4.11 -17.54
CA TYR A 89 5.29 2.94 -17.82
C TYR A 89 4.63 2.43 -16.54
N VAL A 90 3.36 2.13 -16.60
CA VAL A 90 2.57 1.64 -15.47
C VAL A 90 2.09 0.23 -15.75
N LEU A 91 2.31 -0.68 -14.81
CA LEU A 91 1.74 -2.02 -14.83
C LEU A 91 0.83 -2.18 -13.62
N VAL A 92 -0.41 -2.61 -13.86
CA VAL A 92 -1.37 -3.03 -12.82
C VAL A 92 -2.05 -4.32 -13.25
N ASN A 93 -2.54 -5.11 -12.29
CA ASN A 93 -3.37 -6.29 -12.54
C ASN A 93 -4.81 -5.96 -12.11
N PHE A 94 -5.61 -5.44 -13.05
CA PHE A 94 -6.95 -4.92 -12.77
C PHE A 94 -8.02 -6.02 -12.87
N THR A 95 -8.71 -6.32 -11.77
CA THR A 95 -9.78 -7.32 -11.68
C THR A 95 -11.17 -6.71 -11.43
N GLY A 96 -11.24 -5.41 -11.14
CA GLY A 96 -12.48 -4.67 -10.90
C GLY A 96 -12.83 -4.46 -9.44
N LYS A 97 -11.98 -4.84 -8.52
CA LYS A 97 -12.17 -4.62 -7.08
C LYS A 97 -11.88 -3.19 -6.67
N SER A 98 -12.43 -2.74 -5.55
CA SER A 98 -12.13 -1.43 -4.98
C SER A 98 -10.63 -1.20 -4.83
N ARG A 99 -9.91 -2.19 -4.30
CA ARG A 99 -8.45 -2.15 -4.15
C ARG A 99 -7.72 -1.86 -5.45
N ASP A 100 -8.17 -2.41 -6.59
CA ASP A 100 -7.51 -2.20 -7.88
C ASP A 100 -7.62 -0.74 -8.34
N VAL A 101 -8.71 -0.03 -7.95
CA VAL A 101 -8.87 1.40 -8.24
C VAL A 101 -7.87 2.22 -7.45
N PHE A 102 -7.64 1.89 -6.16
CA PHE A 102 -6.62 2.53 -5.33
C PHE A 102 -5.21 2.21 -5.83
N THR A 103 -4.93 0.97 -6.22
CA THR A 103 -3.65 0.59 -6.85
C THR A 103 -3.40 1.40 -8.12
N LEU A 104 -4.41 1.58 -8.98
CA LEU A 104 -4.30 2.42 -10.17
C LEU A 104 -3.97 3.88 -9.82
N ALA A 105 -4.61 4.45 -8.80
CA ALA A 105 -4.33 5.80 -8.33
C ALA A 105 -2.90 5.91 -7.78
N HIS A 106 -2.44 4.90 -7.04
CA HIS A 106 -1.10 4.79 -6.49
C HIS A 106 -0.02 4.84 -7.60
N GLU A 107 -0.11 3.93 -8.56
CA GLU A 107 0.88 3.85 -9.65
C GLU A 107 0.86 5.09 -10.55
N LEU A 108 -0.32 5.66 -10.79
CA LEU A 108 -0.42 6.95 -11.49
C LEU A 108 0.15 8.10 -10.66
N GLY A 109 0.11 8.04 -9.34
CA GLY A 109 0.78 8.98 -8.46
C GLY A 109 2.29 8.99 -8.63
N HIS A 110 2.92 7.82 -8.75
CA HIS A 110 4.34 7.71 -9.12
C HIS A 110 4.61 8.30 -10.51
N ALA A 111 3.76 7.98 -11.50
CA ALA A 111 3.91 8.51 -12.85
C ALA A 111 3.78 10.04 -12.91
N VAL A 112 2.87 10.62 -12.14
CA VAL A 112 2.71 12.07 -11.98
C VAL A 112 3.95 12.69 -11.34
N HIS A 113 4.49 12.08 -10.28
CA HIS A 113 5.71 12.54 -9.61
C HIS A 113 6.90 12.58 -10.58
N SER A 114 7.12 11.49 -11.32
CA SER A 114 8.19 11.41 -12.31
C SER A 114 8.06 12.47 -13.41
N GLN A 115 6.86 12.71 -13.91
CA GLN A 115 6.63 13.74 -14.92
C GLN A 115 6.80 15.15 -14.36
N ALA A 116 6.44 15.40 -13.10
CA ALA A 116 6.71 16.68 -12.44
C ALA A 116 8.22 16.94 -12.27
N ALA A 117 9.04 15.88 -12.26
CA ALA A 117 10.50 15.96 -12.21
C ALA A 117 11.20 15.96 -13.60
N GLN A 118 10.44 16.01 -14.71
CA GLN A 118 10.97 15.85 -16.07
C GLN A 118 12.06 16.87 -16.49
N ASP A 119 12.09 18.02 -15.84
CA ASP A 119 13.11 19.05 -16.08
C ASP A 119 14.39 18.86 -15.26
N ARG A 120 14.45 17.81 -14.45
CA ARG A 120 15.61 17.47 -13.64
C ARG A 120 16.61 16.63 -14.43
N SER A 121 17.86 16.64 -13.98
CA SER A 121 18.86 15.70 -14.48
C SER A 121 18.46 14.25 -14.12
N ILE A 122 18.78 13.31 -14.99
CA ILE A 122 18.58 11.87 -14.74
C ILE A 122 19.20 11.41 -13.40
N LEU A 123 20.25 12.07 -12.95
CA LEU A 123 20.93 11.73 -11.68
C LEU A 123 20.15 12.12 -10.43
N VAL A 124 19.12 12.98 -10.57
CA VAL A 124 18.30 13.49 -9.46
C VAL A 124 16.80 13.48 -9.77
N GLN A 125 16.41 12.74 -10.80
CA GLN A 125 15.00 12.60 -11.20
C GLN A 125 14.22 11.75 -10.20
N ASP A 126 14.82 10.65 -9.75
CA ASP A 126 14.16 9.74 -8.84
C ASP A 126 14.17 10.30 -7.42
N ALA A 127 13.03 10.21 -6.77
CA ALA A 127 12.92 10.54 -5.36
C ALA A 127 13.72 9.53 -4.52
N PRO A 128 14.42 9.96 -3.46
CA PRO A 128 15.00 9.02 -2.52
C PRO A 128 13.91 8.18 -1.85
N LEU A 129 14.24 6.95 -1.49
CA LEU A 129 13.28 5.96 -0.99
C LEU A 129 12.30 6.48 0.06
N PRO A 130 12.70 7.30 1.07
CA PRO A 130 11.78 7.84 2.07
C PRO A 130 10.71 8.79 1.52
N LEU A 131 10.90 9.34 0.32
CA LEU A 131 9.98 10.29 -0.32
C LEU A 131 9.25 9.67 -1.53
N ALA A 132 9.64 8.46 -1.94
CA ALA A 132 9.12 7.83 -3.15
C ALA A 132 7.60 7.64 -3.12
N GLU A 133 7.04 7.33 -1.95
CA GLU A 133 5.62 7.07 -1.77
C GLU A 133 4.77 8.32 -1.50
N THR A 134 5.37 9.52 -1.48
CA THR A 134 4.62 10.74 -1.13
C THR A 134 3.51 11.04 -2.14
N ALA A 135 3.80 10.96 -3.43
CA ALA A 135 2.81 11.28 -4.47
C ALA A 135 1.82 10.13 -4.70
N SER A 136 2.26 8.87 -4.58
CA SER A 136 1.42 7.70 -4.73
C SER A 136 0.35 7.62 -3.62
N THR A 137 0.75 7.74 -2.36
CA THR A 137 -0.17 7.76 -1.22
C THR A 137 -1.08 8.98 -1.23
N PHE A 138 -0.57 10.15 -1.67
CA PHE A 138 -1.39 11.34 -1.83
C PHE A 138 -2.48 11.15 -2.89
N SER A 139 -2.16 10.52 -4.02
CA SER A 139 -3.14 10.20 -5.07
C SER A 139 -4.25 9.26 -4.58
N GLU A 140 -3.90 8.28 -3.73
CA GLU A 140 -4.90 7.44 -3.06
C GLU A 140 -5.81 8.24 -2.13
N LEU A 141 -5.29 9.21 -1.38
CA LEU A 141 -6.10 10.07 -0.50
C LEU A 141 -7.06 10.94 -1.30
N LEU A 142 -6.63 11.51 -2.43
CA LEU A 142 -7.51 12.26 -3.33
C LEU A 142 -8.63 11.38 -3.90
N LEU A 143 -8.31 10.13 -4.23
CA LEU A 143 -9.32 9.15 -4.68
C LEU A 143 -10.30 8.81 -3.54
N TYR A 144 -9.80 8.60 -2.33
CA TYR A 144 -10.62 8.33 -1.15
C TYR A 144 -11.63 9.45 -0.93
N ASP A 145 -11.20 10.71 -0.94
CA ASP A 145 -12.07 11.87 -0.77
C ASP A 145 -13.15 11.93 -1.86
N ASN A 146 -12.75 11.77 -3.13
CA ASN A 146 -13.68 11.79 -4.24
C ASN A 146 -14.71 10.64 -4.21
N LEU A 147 -14.31 9.45 -3.73
CA LEU A 147 -15.19 8.29 -3.60
C LEU A 147 -16.10 8.39 -2.38
N SER A 148 -15.63 8.94 -1.28
CA SER A 148 -16.39 9.03 -0.02
C SER A 148 -17.72 9.76 -0.17
N ASP A 149 -17.78 10.74 -1.09
CA ASP A 149 -18.99 11.48 -1.39
C ASP A 149 -20.01 10.72 -2.28
N LYS A 150 -19.59 9.61 -2.87
CA LYS A 150 -20.35 8.85 -3.89
C LYS A 150 -20.84 7.48 -3.43
N ILE A 151 -20.58 7.12 -2.17
CA ILE A 151 -20.90 5.81 -1.60
C ILE A 151 -21.70 5.93 -0.32
N SER A 152 -22.37 4.83 0.10
CA SER A 152 -23.15 4.78 1.34
C SER A 152 -22.24 4.83 2.58
N ASP A 153 -22.80 5.19 3.73
CA ASP A 153 -22.07 5.25 5.00
C ASP A 153 -21.48 3.90 5.40
N ASP A 154 -22.13 2.79 5.08
CA ASP A 154 -21.58 1.46 5.36
C ASP A 154 -20.40 1.14 4.45
N GLN A 155 -20.44 1.52 3.17
CA GLN A 155 -19.30 1.40 2.26
C GLN A 155 -18.15 2.31 2.68
N LYS A 156 -18.43 3.53 3.19
CA LYS A 156 -17.41 4.42 3.77
C LYS A 156 -16.69 3.78 4.94
N LYS A 157 -17.44 3.15 5.86
CA LYS A 157 -16.83 2.47 7.03
C LYS A 157 -15.88 1.35 6.61
N ILE A 158 -16.24 0.57 5.60
CA ILE A 158 -15.39 -0.50 5.08
C ILE A 158 -14.13 0.09 4.44
N MET A 159 -14.31 1.04 3.51
CA MET A 159 -13.21 1.70 2.83
C MET A 159 -12.26 2.39 3.83
N LEU A 160 -12.79 2.98 4.90
CA LEU A 160 -12.00 3.57 5.98
C LEU A 160 -11.23 2.49 6.75
N ALA A 161 -11.86 1.35 7.05
CA ALA A 161 -11.18 0.26 7.75
C ALA A 161 -10.02 -0.34 6.91
N GLU A 162 -10.23 -0.54 5.60
CA GLU A 162 -9.19 -0.96 4.67
C GLU A 162 -8.05 0.08 4.61
N LYS A 163 -8.39 1.37 4.50
CA LYS A 163 -7.36 2.43 4.50
C LYS A 163 -6.57 2.51 5.80
N ILE A 164 -7.19 2.23 6.95
CA ILE A 164 -6.48 2.18 8.23
C ILE A 164 -5.59 0.93 8.30
N ASP A 165 -6.01 -0.22 7.74
CA ASP A 165 -5.15 -1.41 7.61
C ASP A 165 -3.88 -1.09 6.79
N ASP A 166 -4.02 -0.38 5.67
CA ASP A 166 -2.91 0.04 4.83
C ASP A 166 -1.98 1.04 5.55
N LEU A 167 -2.55 2.04 6.24
CA LEU A 167 -1.78 3.00 7.03
C LEU A 167 -1.03 2.32 8.20
N TYR A 168 -1.67 1.34 8.85
CA TYR A 168 -0.98 0.53 9.85
C TYR A 168 0.21 -0.22 9.23
N ALA A 169 -0.01 -0.89 8.09
CA ALA A 169 1.04 -1.64 7.41
C ALA A 169 2.19 -0.75 6.95
N THR A 170 1.90 0.46 6.46
CA THR A 170 2.87 1.39 5.91
C THR A 170 3.63 2.16 6.98
N ILE A 171 2.98 2.56 8.08
CA ILE A 171 3.60 3.41 9.11
C ILE A 171 4.09 2.57 10.29
N LEU A 172 3.17 1.95 11.02
CA LEU A 172 3.52 1.29 12.28
C LEU A 172 4.32 0.02 12.05
N ARG A 173 3.84 -0.86 11.18
CA ARG A 173 4.52 -2.13 10.88
C ARG A 173 5.94 -1.90 10.34
N GLN A 174 6.13 -0.95 9.42
CA GLN A 174 7.46 -0.63 8.89
C GLN A 174 8.38 -0.05 9.96
N SER A 175 7.87 0.82 10.84
CA SER A 175 8.66 1.35 11.95
C SER A 175 9.12 0.24 12.91
N PHE A 176 8.24 -0.71 13.23
CA PHE A 176 8.59 -1.86 14.07
C PHE A 176 9.54 -2.83 13.36
N PHE A 177 9.46 -2.99 12.04
CA PHE A 177 10.44 -3.74 11.26
C PHE A 177 11.82 -3.10 11.36
N THR A 178 11.93 -1.78 11.22
CA THR A 178 13.20 -1.05 11.34
C THR A 178 13.81 -1.22 12.75
N ILE A 179 13.00 -1.10 13.81
CA ILE A 179 13.46 -1.32 15.19
C ILE A 179 14.01 -2.74 15.34
N PHE A 180 13.25 -3.75 14.90
CA PHE A 180 13.69 -5.15 14.96
C PHE A 180 14.97 -5.38 14.16
N GLU A 181 15.07 -4.83 12.96
CA GLU A 181 16.24 -5.00 12.08
C GLU A 181 17.51 -4.45 12.74
N ILE A 182 17.45 -3.27 13.34
CA ILE A 182 18.57 -2.69 14.09
C ILE A 182 18.99 -3.61 15.26
N ASP A 183 18.02 -4.10 16.02
CA ASP A 183 18.29 -4.99 17.16
C ASP A 183 18.86 -6.34 16.69
N ALA A 184 18.32 -6.91 15.61
CA ALA A 184 18.79 -8.18 15.04
C ALA A 184 20.23 -8.07 14.53
N HIS A 185 20.58 -7.01 13.79
CA HIS A 185 21.95 -6.77 13.33
C HIS A 185 22.94 -6.63 14.47
N ASN A 186 22.56 -5.89 15.54
CA ASN A 186 23.39 -5.76 16.73
C ASN A 186 23.60 -7.11 17.44
N GLN A 187 22.56 -7.92 17.58
CA GLN A 187 22.65 -9.24 18.18
C GLN A 187 23.52 -10.20 17.35
N ILE A 188 23.30 -10.26 16.02
CA ILE A 188 24.09 -11.11 15.11
C ILE A 188 25.59 -10.76 15.20
N SER A 189 25.93 -9.49 15.25
CA SER A 189 27.30 -9.01 15.39
C SER A 189 27.95 -9.48 16.70
N ASN A 190 27.15 -9.80 17.72
CA ASN A 190 27.59 -10.31 19.01
C ASN A 190 27.47 -11.85 19.14
N GLY A 191 27.16 -12.56 18.04
CA GLY A 191 27.13 -14.02 18.01
C GLY A 191 25.89 -14.66 18.63
N THR A 192 24.73 -14.00 18.53
CA THR A 192 23.44 -14.50 19.05
C THR A 192 22.91 -15.70 18.28
N THR A 193 21.98 -16.43 18.88
CA THR A 193 21.28 -17.58 18.27
C THR A 193 20.00 -17.16 17.56
N ILE A 194 19.49 -18.00 16.64
CA ILE A 194 18.20 -17.82 15.98
C ILE A 194 17.06 -17.73 17.00
N ASP A 195 17.13 -18.51 18.07
CA ASP A 195 16.11 -18.52 19.13
C ASP A 195 16.04 -17.19 19.87
N GLU A 196 17.19 -16.56 20.09
CA GLU A 196 17.27 -15.24 20.74
C GLU A 196 16.74 -14.14 19.83
N ILE A 197 17.06 -14.17 18.52
CA ILE A 197 16.47 -13.26 17.52
C ILE A 197 14.96 -13.43 17.47
N SER A 198 14.47 -14.67 17.48
CA SER A 198 13.03 -14.97 17.46
C SER A 198 12.30 -14.46 18.71
N LYS A 199 12.95 -14.52 19.88
CA LYS A 199 12.41 -13.92 21.11
C LYS A 199 12.36 -12.39 21.01
N THR A 200 13.39 -11.77 20.44
CA THR A 200 13.41 -10.32 20.19
C THR A 200 12.30 -9.90 19.25
N TYR A 201 12.07 -10.65 18.17
CA TYR A 201 10.96 -10.38 17.24
C TYR A 201 9.59 -10.54 17.92
N LEU A 202 9.40 -11.59 18.70
CA LEU A 202 8.16 -11.79 19.45
C LEU A 202 7.90 -10.66 20.47
N GLN A 203 8.95 -10.15 21.11
CA GLN A 203 8.84 -9.00 22.01
C GLN A 203 8.46 -7.73 21.22
N ASN A 204 9.08 -7.49 20.08
CA ASN A 204 8.74 -6.40 19.17
C ASN A 204 7.26 -6.45 18.73
N LEU A 205 6.72 -7.65 18.39
CA LEU A 205 5.30 -7.82 18.12
C LEU A 205 4.41 -7.53 19.32
N LYS A 206 4.82 -7.93 20.53
CA LYS A 206 4.07 -7.65 21.78
C LYS A 206 4.01 -6.14 22.05
N GLU A 207 5.07 -5.42 21.80
CA GLU A 207 5.09 -3.95 21.92
C GLU A 207 4.20 -3.29 20.87
N GLN A 208 4.28 -3.75 19.62
CA GLN A 208 3.48 -3.24 18.51
C GLN A 208 1.97 -3.36 18.77
N PHE A 209 1.52 -4.49 19.26
CA PHE A 209 0.09 -4.77 19.43
C PHE A 209 -0.46 -4.54 20.84
N GLY A 210 0.42 -4.50 21.84
CA GLY A 210 0.01 -4.41 23.24
C GLY A 210 -1.05 -5.48 23.56
N ASN A 211 -2.15 -5.04 24.17
CA ASN A 211 -3.27 -5.93 24.53
C ASN A 211 -4.34 -6.05 23.44
N SER A 212 -4.14 -5.48 22.25
CA SER A 212 -5.19 -5.41 21.23
C SER A 212 -5.29 -6.65 20.34
N VAL A 213 -4.23 -7.46 20.25
CA VAL A 213 -4.15 -8.68 19.41
C VAL A 213 -3.61 -9.83 20.24
N ASN A 214 -4.10 -11.04 20.03
CA ASN A 214 -3.55 -12.26 20.59
C ASN A 214 -2.37 -12.73 19.73
N LEU A 215 -1.25 -12.99 20.39
CA LEU A 215 -0.02 -13.50 19.79
C LEU A 215 0.30 -14.87 20.38
N SER A 216 0.51 -15.88 19.52
CA SER A 216 1.14 -17.15 19.94
C SER A 216 2.66 -17.04 19.81
N GLU A 217 3.39 -17.90 20.50
CA GLU A 217 4.87 -17.91 20.46
C GLU A 217 5.42 -18.28 19.08
N ASP A 218 4.62 -19.02 18.27
CA ASP A 218 4.99 -19.43 16.91
C ASP A 218 5.29 -18.23 16.00
N PHE A 219 4.70 -17.07 16.26
CA PHE A 219 4.99 -15.84 15.50
C PHE A 219 6.39 -15.28 15.76
N GLY A 220 7.12 -15.80 16.74
CA GLY A 220 8.51 -15.41 16.97
C GLY A 220 9.43 -15.64 15.77
N ILE A 221 9.14 -16.65 14.92
CA ILE A 221 9.95 -16.96 13.73
C ILE A 221 9.45 -16.24 12.45
N GLU A 222 8.35 -15.47 12.51
CA GLU A 222 7.77 -14.80 11.34
C GLU A 222 8.77 -13.90 10.59
N TRP A 223 9.74 -13.31 11.29
CA TRP A 223 10.79 -12.49 10.69
C TRP A 223 11.52 -13.19 9.54
N SER A 224 11.68 -14.52 9.60
CA SER A 224 12.38 -15.30 8.58
C SER A 224 11.67 -15.32 7.21
N CYS A 225 10.38 -14.98 7.17
CA CYS A 225 9.56 -14.93 5.95
C CYS A 225 9.38 -13.50 5.39
N ILE A 226 9.94 -12.49 6.07
CA ILE A 226 9.72 -11.08 5.70
C ILE A 226 10.83 -10.62 4.74
N PRO A 227 10.52 -10.40 3.44
CA PRO A 227 11.55 -10.07 2.43
C PRO A 227 12.34 -8.80 2.76
N HIS A 228 11.75 -7.84 3.47
CA HIS A 228 12.37 -6.55 3.84
C HIS A 228 13.71 -6.70 4.56
N PHE A 229 13.95 -7.80 5.26
CA PHE A 229 15.20 -8.04 5.99
C PHE A 229 16.31 -8.67 5.15
N TYR A 230 16.06 -8.92 3.85
CA TYR A 230 16.98 -9.69 2.98
C TYR A 230 17.32 -8.99 1.66
N HIS A 231 16.91 -7.73 1.49
CA HIS A 231 17.12 -6.96 0.24
C HIS A 231 17.85 -5.65 0.47
#